data_501f7e92117a0ebcc5d31c424744d07a
#
_entry.id   501f7e92117a0ebcc5d31c424744d07a
#
_cell.length_a   1.000
_cell.length_b   1.000
_cell.length_c   1.000
_cell.angle_alpha   90.00
_cell.angle_beta   90.00
_cell.angle_gamma   90.00
#
_symmetry.space_group_name_H-M   'P 1'
#
loop_
_entity.id
_entity.type
_entity.pdbx_description
1 polymer ?
#
loop_
_entity_poly.entity_id
_entity_poly.type
_entity_poly.pdbx_seq_one_letter_code
_entity_poly.pdbx_strand_id
1 'polypeptide(L)'
;ENGAGKTTLMNMLFGHYMPDAGQIEVADANQRFLPLTLGHPQAAIAAGIGMVHQHFTLAENLDAVDNIMLGAEPLTLLPRKRAAAEKKIRTIMAQSGLTAPVNVAVGKLTVGERQRVEILKALYRDVKILVLDEPTAVLTPQEADALFENIRAMAQDGLSVIFISHKLREVLAFSHRITVLRHGKNAGEIQTDQADEQKIARMMVGSETLSHTREMRENGPALLRFKRVSVQGRARRDSLKNVDLTVFSGEILGIA
;
A
#
# COMPACT_ATOMS: atom_id res chain seq x y z
N GLU A 1 4.06 14.79 -0.92
CA GLU A 1 5.24 15.13 -0.09
C GLU A 1 5.25 14.31 1.19
N ASN A 2 6.43 13.86 1.63
CA ASN A 2 6.60 13.30 2.95
C ASN A 2 6.32 14.38 4.00
N GLY A 3 5.64 14.03 5.11
CA GLY A 3 5.29 15.01 6.14
C GLY A 3 4.01 15.82 5.87
N ALA A 4 3.26 15.55 4.80
CA ALA A 4 1.99 16.24 4.54
C ALA A 4 0.85 15.88 5.51
N GLY A 5 1.03 14.92 6.43
CA GLY A 5 0.03 14.49 7.41
C GLY A 5 -0.83 13.30 6.98
N LYS A 6 -0.56 12.67 5.83
CA LYS A 6 -1.38 11.54 5.30
C LYS A 6 -1.44 10.36 6.27
N THR A 7 -0.30 9.81 6.62
CA THR A 7 -0.20 8.68 7.57
C THR A 7 -0.72 9.08 8.96
N THR A 8 -0.52 10.32 9.40
CA THR A 8 -1.08 10.83 10.67
C THR A 8 -2.60 10.78 10.65
N LEU A 9 -3.23 11.27 9.57
CA LEU A 9 -4.70 11.23 9.40
C LEU A 9 -5.23 9.79 9.43
N MET A 10 -4.55 8.85 8.76
CA MET A 10 -4.95 7.44 8.76
C MET A 10 -4.77 6.79 10.12
N ASN A 11 -3.72 7.13 10.86
CA ASN A 11 -3.52 6.65 12.22
C ASN A 11 -4.58 7.21 13.20
N MET A 12 -5.07 8.42 13.00
CA MET A 12 -6.23 8.94 13.75
C MET A 12 -7.50 8.17 13.41
N LEU A 13 -7.76 7.91 12.12
CA LEU A 13 -8.90 7.13 11.66
C LEU A 13 -8.91 5.72 12.25
N PHE A 14 -7.75 5.07 12.30
CA PHE A 14 -7.62 3.72 12.84
C PHE A 14 -7.49 3.68 14.37
N GLY A 15 -7.40 4.84 15.04
CA GLY A 15 -7.39 4.95 16.50
C GLY A 15 -6.02 4.77 17.15
N HIS A 16 -4.92 4.92 16.39
CA HIS A 16 -3.57 4.95 16.95
C HIS A 16 -3.23 6.29 17.59
N TYR A 17 -3.79 7.38 17.07
CA TYR A 17 -3.63 8.74 17.60
C TYR A 17 -4.98 9.36 17.91
N MET A 18 -5.00 10.17 18.93
CA MET A 18 -6.16 10.98 19.29
C MET A 18 -6.00 12.38 18.67
N PRO A 19 -7.00 12.90 17.93
CA PRO A 19 -6.94 14.26 17.44
C PRO A 19 -7.13 15.25 18.58
N ASP A 20 -6.50 16.42 18.49
CA ASP A 20 -6.66 17.51 19.47
C ASP A 20 -8.04 18.18 19.34
N ALA A 21 -8.64 18.14 18.14
CA ALA A 21 -9.95 18.71 17.85
C ALA A 21 -10.61 18.03 16.64
N GLY A 22 -11.93 18.17 16.54
CA GLY A 22 -12.73 17.60 15.46
C GLY A 22 -13.29 16.21 15.81
N GLN A 23 -14.01 15.62 14.86
CA GLN A 23 -14.62 14.31 15.01
C GLN A 23 -14.52 13.52 13.71
N ILE A 24 -14.53 12.20 13.82
CA ILE A 24 -14.63 11.29 12.69
C ILE A 24 -15.97 10.56 12.83
N GLU A 25 -16.72 10.47 11.76
CA GLU A 25 -18.02 9.83 11.74
C GLU A 25 -18.00 8.70 10.70
N VAL A 26 -18.65 7.59 11.02
CA VAL A 26 -18.80 6.43 10.14
C VAL A 26 -20.27 6.11 9.99
N ALA A 27 -20.72 5.85 8.77
CA ALA A 27 -22.10 5.48 8.49
C ALA A 27 -22.41 4.07 9.01
N ASP A 28 -23.52 3.91 9.73
CA ASP A 28 -24.08 2.63 10.11
C ASP A 28 -24.79 1.92 8.93
N ALA A 29 -25.37 0.76 9.17
CA ALA A 29 -26.11 0.00 8.15
C ALA A 29 -27.34 0.76 7.61
N ASN A 30 -27.84 1.77 8.33
CA ASN A 30 -28.98 2.61 7.97
C ASN A 30 -28.52 3.95 7.35
N GLN A 31 -27.24 4.06 6.97
CA GLN A 31 -26.61 5.27 6.42
C GLN A 31 -26.63 6.49 7.36
N ARG A 32 -26.75 6.29 8.67
CA ARG A 32 -26.65 7.36 9.66
C ARG A 32 -25.22 7.51 10.10
N PHE A 33 -24.69 8.71 10.05
CA PHE A 33 -23.34 9.01 10.53
C PHE A 33 -23.31 8.99 12.06
N LEU A 34 -22.47 8.14 12.62
CA LEU A 34 -22.23 7.98 14.05
C LEU A 34 -20.78 8.35 14.37
N PRO A 35 -20.51 9.07 15.47
CA PRO A 35 -19.16 9.42 15.85
C PRO A 35 -18.34 8.16 16.17
N LEU A 36 -17.14 8.07 15.59
CA LEU A 36 -16.18 7.03 15.88
C LEU A 36 -15.48 7.33 17.22
N THR A 37 -15.37 6.32 18.09
CA THR A 37 -14.57 6.44 19.30
C THR A 37 -13.08 6.46 18.94
N LEU A 38 -12.46 7.64 19.07
CA LEU A 38 -11.09 7.90 18.68
C LEU A 38 -10.09 7.40 19.73
N GLY A 39 -8.85 7.12 19.31
CA GLY A 39 -7.80 6.60 20.20
C GLY A 39 -7.95 5.11 20.55
N HIS A 40 -8.86 4.40 19.91
CA HIS A 40 -9.14 2.99 20.17
C HIS A 40 -9.22 2.17 18.86
N PRO A 41 -8.18 1.44 18.48
CA PRO A 41 -8.18 0.63 17.25
C PRO A 41 -9.33 -0.38 17.18
N GLN A 42 -9.76 -0.91 18.32
CA GLN A 42 -10.89 -1.84 18.39
C GLN A 42 -12.21 -1.19 17.96
N ALA A 43 -12.39 0.11 18.23
CA ALA A 43 -13.57 0.85 17.76
C ALA A 43 -13.58 1.02 16.23
N ALA A 44 -12.44 1.30 15.63
CA ALA A 44 -12.29 1.36 14.19
C ALA A 44 -12.59 0.00 13.53
N ILE A 45 -12.05 -1.09 14.10
CA ILE A 45 -12.32 -2.46 13.63
C ILE A 45 -13.82 -2.79 13.78
N ALA A 46 -14.44 -2.47 14.90
CA ALA A 46 -15.87 -2.70 15.12
C ALA A 46 -16.76 -1.89 14.17
N ALA A 47 -16.30 -0.71 13.74
CA ALA A 47 -16.97 0.11 12.72
C ALA A 47 -16.74 -0.41 11.28
N GLY A 48 -15.98 -1.51 11.11
CA GLY A 48 -15.69 -2.11 9.80
C GLY A 48 -14.56 -1.43 9.05
N ILE A 49 -13.62 -0.77 9.76
CA ILE A 49 -12.44 -0.16 9.18
C ILE A 49 -11.27 -1.12 9.32
N GLY A 50 -10.63 -1.49 8.21
CA GLY A 50 -9.36 -2.23 8.17
C GLY A 50 -8.23 -1.33 7.67
N MET A 51 -7.03 -1.53 8.20
CA MET A 51 -5.86 -0.79 7.78
C MET A 51 -4.69 -1.73 7.47
N VAL A 52 -4.04 -1.49 6.36
CA VAL A 52 -2.76 -2.10 5.96
C VAL A 52 -1.70 -1.03 6.02
N HIS A 53 -0.71 -1.24 6.87
CA HIS A 53 0.39 -0.30 7.09
C HIS A 53 1.47 -0.44 6.02
N GLN A 54 2.28 0.59 5.85
CA GLN A 54 3.44 0.60 4.96
C GLN A 54 4.47 -0.51 5.32
N HIS A 55 4.61 -0.82 6.62
CA HIS A 55 5.47 -1.90 7.09
C HIS A 55 4.65 -3.11 7.51
N PHE A 56 5.09 -4.30 7.10
CA PHE A 56 4.40 -5.53 7.45
C PHE A 56 4.36 -5.76 8.96
N THR A 57 3.19 -6.16 9.45
CA THR A 57 2.95 -6.51 10.87
C THR A 57 2.80 -8.01 11.06
N LEU A 58 3.39 -8.80 10.15
CA LEU A 58 3.28 -10.26 10.13
C LEU A 58 4.38 -10.91 10.98
N ALA A 59 4.01 -11.95 11.73
CA ALA A 59 4.95 -12.80 12.44
C ALA A 59 5.61 -13.77 11.45
N GLU A 60 6.90 -13.64 11.22
CA GLU A 60 7.63 -14.37 10.18
C GLU A 60 7.69 -15.89 10.39
N ASN A 61 7.62 -16.35 11.64
CA ASN A 61 7.64 -17.75 12.03
C ASN A 61 6.29 -18.45 11.92
N LEU A 62 5.20 -17.71 11.77
CA LEU A 62 3.86 -18.23 11.56
C LEU A 62 3.51 -18.29 10.08
N ASP A 63 2.61 -19.19 9.70
CA ASP A 63 2.06 -19.19 8.35
C ASP A 63 0.98 -18.11 8.14
N ALA A 64 0.48 -17.99 6.92
CA ALA A 64 -0.48 -16.95 6.58
C ALA A 64 -1.83 -17.13 7.30
N VAL A 65 -2.28 -18.39 7.52
CA VAL A 65 -3.54 -18.65 8.24
C VAL A 65 -3.44 -18.16 9.68
N ASP A 66 -2.36 -18.54 10.39
CA ASP A 66 -2.16 -18.13 11.78
C ASP A 66 -1.99 -16.62 11.90
N ASN A 67 -1.25 -15.99 10.99
CA ASN A 67 -1.11 -14.52 10.94
C ASN A 67 -2.45 -13.80 10.75
N ILE A 68 -3.32 -14.31 9.88
CA ILE A 68 -4.64 -13.74 9.62
C ILE A 68 -5.57 -13.90 10.83
N MET A 69 -5.50 -15.05 11.49
CA MET A 69 -6.30 -15.33 12.69
C MET A 69 -5.85 -14.51 13.92
N LEU A 70 -4.57 -14.13 13.98
CA LEU A 70 -4.05 -13.31 15.09
C LEU A 70 -4.81 -11.98 15.21
N GLY A 71 -5.33 -11.73 16.43
CA GLY A 71 -6.11 -10.53 16.75
C GLY A 71 -7.53 -10.51 16.17
N ALA A 72 -7.93 -11.49 15.34
CA ALA A 72 -9.31 -11.69 14.90
C ALA A 72 -10.03 -12.75 15.74
N GLU A 73 -9.29 -13.75 16.21
CA GLU A 73 -9.82 -14.85 17.01
C GLU A 73 -9.14 -14.90 18.39
N PRO A 74 -9.86 -15.34 19.45
CA PRO A 74 -9.25 -15.57 20.75
C PRO A 74 -8.13 -16.61 20.66
N LEU A 75 -6.97 -16.33 21.27
CA LEU A 75 -5.79 -17.22 21.21
C LEU A 75 -6.08 -18.66 21.65
N THR A 76 -6.96 -18.83 22.64
CA THR A 76 -7.37 -20.15 23.14
C THR A 76 -8.19 -20.96 22.15
N LEU A 77 -8.77 -20.34 21.12
CA LEU A 77 -9.62 -20.98 20.12
C LEU A 77 -8.91 -21.16 18.77
N LEU A 78 -7.70 -20.61 18.58
CA LEU A 78 -6.97 -20.68 17.31
C LEU A 78 -6.88 -22.11 16.75
N PRO A 79 -6.44 -23.14 17.50
CA PRO A 79 -6.32 -24.48 16.95
C PRO A 79 -7.65 -25.09 16.50
N ARG A 80 -8.74 -24.81 17.24
CA ARG A 80 -10.07 -25.34 16.95
C ARG A 80 -10.73 -24.67 15.75
N LYS A 81 -10.42 -23.40 15.51
CA LYS A 81 -11.02 -22.60 14.43
C LYS A 81 -10.20 -22.58 13.16
N ARG A 82 -8.98 -23.12 13.16
CA ARG A 82 -8.05 -23.06 12.04
C ARG A 82 -8.64 -23.54 10.71
N ALA A 83 -9.29 -24.71 10.70
CA ALA A 83 -9.89 -25.25 9.47
C ALA A 83 -11.02 -24.36 8.92
N ALA A 84 -11.85 -23.79 9.80
CA ALA A 84 -12.89 -22.86 9.41
C ALA A 84 -12.30 -21.53 8.89
N ALA A 85 -11.25 -21.04 9.55
CA ALA A 85 -10.53 -19.84 9.12
C ALA A 85 -9.87 -20.04 7.75
N GLU A 86 -9.19 -21.16 7.52
CA GLU A 86 -8.60 -21.48 6.21
C GLU A 86 -9.67 -21.52 5.12
N LYS A 87 -10.84 -22.12 5.38
CA LYS A 87 -11.96 -22.11 4.44
C LYS A 87 -12.42 -20.68 4.13
N LYS A 88 -12.61 -19.83 5.18
CA LYS A 88 -12.99 -18.41 5.00
C LYS A 88 -11.93 -17.66 4.19
N ILE A 89 -10.65 -17.84 4.49
CA ILE A 89 -9.55 -17.21 3.76
C ILE A 89 -9.57 -17.60 2.28
N ARG A 90 -9.74 -18.89 1.96
CA ARG A 90 -9.84 -19.35 0.56
C ARG A 90 -11.04 -18.75 -0.16
N THR A 91 -12.17 -18.58 0.52
CA THR A 91 -13.35 -17.89 -0.03
C THR A 91 -13.03 -16.42 -0.34
N ILE A 92 -12.38 -15.70 0.59
CA ILE A 92 -11.96 -14.32 0.39
C ILE A 92 -10.97 -14.23 -0.79
N MET A 93 -10.00 -15.13 -0.87
CA MET A 93 -9.05 -15.20 -2.00
C MET A 93 -9.75 -15.36 -3.34
N ALA A 94 -10.76 -16.24 -3.40
CA ALA A 94 -11.53 -16.47 -4.62
C ALA A 94 -12.38 -15.24 -5.03
N GLN A 95 -12.93 -14.53 -4.06
CA GLN A 95 -13.74 -13.32 -4.29
C GLN A 95 -12.89 -12.09 -4.63
N SER A 96 -11.76 -11.91 -3.94
CA SER A 96 -10.91 -10.73 -4.10
C SER A 96 -9.88 -10.86 -5.23
N GLY A 97 -9.66 -12.06 -5.78
CA GLY A 97 -8.56 -12.33 -6.71
C GLY A 97 -7.17 -12.33 -6.09
N LEU A 98 -7.06 -12.03 -4.78
CA LEU A 98 -5.78 -12.03 -4.08
C LEU A 98 -5.38 -13.47 -3.72
N THR A 99 -4.22 -13.92 -4.21
CA THR A 99 -3.71 -15.27 -3.92
C THR A 99 -2.43 -15.23 -3.11
N ALA A 100 -2.33 -16.07 -2.09
CA ALA A 100 -1.11 -16.24 -1.29
C ALA A 100 -0.98 -17.71 -0.82
N PRO A 101 0.25 -18.23 -0.63
CA PRO A 101 0.47 -19.54 -0.03
C PRO A 101 0.05 -19.50 1.45
N VAL A 102 -1.04 -20.19 1.81
CA VAL A 102 -1.65 -20.07 3.14
C VAL A 102 -0.94 -20.92 4.22
N ASN A 103 -0.28 -22.02 3.83
CA ASN A 103 0.37 -22.97 4.73
C ASN A 103 1.91 -22.88 4.69
N VAL A 104 2.44 -21.71 4.36
CA VAL A 104 3.88 -21.44 4.29
C VAL A 104 4.20 -20.34 5.29
N ALA A 105 5.26 -20.51 6.08
CA ALA A 105 5.72 -19.49 7.02
C ALA A 105 5.97 -18.17 6.29
N VAL A 106 5.42 -17.06 6.81
CA VAL A 106 5.44 -15.75 6.16
C VAL A 106 6.87 -15.27 5.87
N GLY A 107 7.84 -15.64 6.71
CA GLY A 107 9.25 -15.36 6.46
C GLY A 107 9.82 -15.93 5.15
N LYS A 108 9.16 -16.95 4.55
CA LYS A 108 9.56 -17.56 3.27
C LYS A 108 8.82 -16.99 2.06
N LEU A 109 7.81 -16.16 2.29
CA LEU A 109 7.03 -15.53 1.23
C LEU A 109 7.80 -14.39 0.57
N THR A 110 7.52 -14.15 -0.70
CA THR A 110 7.97 -12.94 -1.39
C THR A 110 7.30 -11.70 -0.78
N VAL A 111 7.87 -10.54 -1.06
CA VAL A 111 7.32 -9.26 -0.57
C VAL A 111 5.88 -9.04 -1.05
N GLY A 112 5.62 -9.34 -2.33
CA GLY A 112 4.26 -9.24 -2.90
C GLY A 112 3.26 -10.22 -2.28
N GLU A 113 3.70 -11.43 -1.93
CA GLU A 113 2.85 -12.39 -1.20
C GLU A 113 2.56 -11.92 0.23
N ARG A 114 3.54 -11.36 0.94
CA ARG A 114 3.34 -10.76 2.28
C ARG A 114 2.34 -9.61 2.22
N GLN A 115 2.42 -8.75 1.20
CA GLN A 115 1.47 -7.66 0.99
C GLN A 115 0.03 -8.21 0.83
N ARG A 116 -0.14 -9.26 0.02
CA ARG A 116 -1.45 -9.91 -0.14
C ARG A 116 -1.96 -10.52 1.17
N VAL A 117 -1.08 -11.12 1.97
CA VAL A 117 -1.45 -11.67 3.30
C VAL A 117 -1.93 -10.56 4.24
N GLU A 118 -1.29 -9.38 4.28
CA GLU A 118 -1.75 -8.23 5.07
C GLU A 118 -3.15 -7.75 4.63
N ILE A 119 -3.41 -7.70 3.33
CA ILE A 119 -4.73 -7.32 2.83
C ILE A 119 -5.77 -8.38 3.18
N LEU A 120 -5.46 -9.67 3.00
CA LEU A 120 -6.32 -10.78 3.40
C LEU A 120 -6.62 -10.76 4.90
N LYS A 121 -5.64 -10.40 5.73
CA LYS A 121 -5.81 -10.22 7.19
C LYS A 121 -6.81 -9.11 7.52
N ALA A 122 -6.78 -8.00 6.80
CA ALA A 122 -7.78 -6.95 6.94
C ALA A 122 -9.16 -7.43 6.47
N LEU A 123 -9.25 -8.05 5.29
CA LEU A 123 -10.51 -8.53 4.70
C LEU A 123 -11.17 -9.65 5.52
N TYR A 124 -10.38 -10.47 6.22
CA TYR A 124 -10.89 -11.55 7.08
C TYR A 124 -11.83 -11.05 8.19
N ARG A 125 -11.74 -9.77 8.54
CA ARG A 125 -12.56 -9.09 9.56
C ARG A 125 -13.84 -8.47 8.99
N ASP A 126 -14.22 -8.81 7.76
CA ASP A 126 -15.43 -8.34 7.09
C ASP A 126 -15.52 -6.78 7.04
N VAL A 127 -14.40 -6.15 6.67
CA VAL A 127 -14.28 -4.70 6.62
C VAL A 127 -15.14 -4.08 5.53
N LYS A 128 -15.65 -2.87 5.78
CA LYS A 128 -16.40 -2.04 4.83
C LYS A 128 -15.55 -0.94 4.22
N ILE A 129 -14.53 -0.51 4.97
CA ILE A 129 -13.58 0.53 4.57
C ILE A 129 -12.18 -0.07 4.72
N LEU A 130 -11.43 -0.14 3.63
CA LEU A 130 -10.04 -0.60 3.62
C LEU A 130 -9.11 0.58 3.40
N VAL A 131 -8.21 0.80 4.34
CA VAL A 131 -7.17 1.83 4.27
C VAL A 131 -5.84 1.17 3.91
N LEU A 132 -5.18 1.66 2.88
CA LEU A 132 -3.90 1.16 2.39
C LEU A 132 -2.86 2.29 2.41
N ASP A 133 -1.82 2.16 3.23
CA ASP A 133 -0.74 3.13 3.31
C ASP A 133 0.45 2.67 2.45
N GLU A 134 0.65 3.34 1.31
CA GLU A 134 1.67 3.04 0.30
C GLU A 134 1.75 1.55 -0.11
N PRO A 135 0.63 0.94 -0.56
CA PRO A 135 0.53 -0.51 -0.73
C PRO A 135 1.46 -1.09 -1.80
N THR A 136 2.05 -0.25 -2.64
CA THR A 136 2.88 -0.66 -3.77
C THR A 136 4.35 -0.22 -3.63
N ALA A 137 4.75 0.27 -2.45
CA ALA A 137 6.11 0.79 -2.24
C ALA A 137 7.22 -0.23 -2.55
N VAL A 138 6.91 -1.51 -2.36
CA VAL A 138 7.85 -2.64 -2.48
C VAL A 138 7.49 -3.63 -3.59
N LEU A 139 6.50 -3.30 -4.41
CA LEU A 139 6.01 -4.13 -5.51
C LEU A 139 6.64 -3.71 -6.84
N THR A 140 6.78 -4.68 -7.74
CA THR A 140 7.05 -4.39 -9.15
C THR A 140 5.84 -3.68 -9.78
N PRO A 141 6.01 -2.94 -10.89
CA PRO A 141 4.88 -2.30 -11.58
C PRO A 141 3.76 -3.27 -11.94
N GLN A 142 4.11 -4.47 -12.41
CA GLN A 142 3.14 -5.51 -12.78
C GLN A 142 2.35 -6.03 -11.56
N GLU A 143 3.03 -6.23 -10.42
CA GLU A 143 2.36 -6.63 -9.18
C GLU A 143 1.47 -5.53 -8.63
N ALA A 144 1.89 -4.26 -8.77
CA ALA A 144 1.10 -3.10 -8.37
C ALA A 144 -0.18 -2.97 -9.21
N ASP A 145 -0.07 -3.07 -10.54
CA ASP A 145 -1.21 -3.02 -11.45
C ASP A 145 -2.20 -4.17 -11.12
N ALA A 146 -1.72 -5.41 -10.94
CA ALA A 146 -2.54 -6.54 -10.56
C ALA A 146 -3.23 -6.36 -9.19
N LEU A 147 -2.54 -5.78 -8.21
CA LEU A 147 -3.10 -5.48 -6.91
C LEU A 147 -4.25 -4.47 -7.03
N PHE A 148 -4.06 -3.38 -7.76
CA PHE A 148 -5.08 -2.36 -7.92
C PHE A 148 -6.29 -2.83 -8.73
N GLU A 149 -6.12 -3.71 -9.73
CA GLU A 149 -7.25 -4.33 -10.43
C GLU A 149 -8.10 -5.19 -9.47
N ASN A 150 -7.48 -5.95 -8.57
CA ASN A 150 -8.21 -6.69 -7.55
C ASN A 150 -8.94 -5.74 -6.57
N ILE A 151 -8.29 -4.63 -6.17
CA ILE A 151 -8.92 -3.60 -5.32
C ILE A 151 -10.12 -2.97 -6.04
N ARG A 152 -10.00 -2.68 -7.34
CA ARG A 152 -11.09 -2.14 -8.16
C ARG A 152 -12.29 -3.10 -8.20
N ALA A 153 -12.04 -4.40 -8.42
CA ALA A 153 -13.10 -5.41 -8.39
C ALA A 153 -13.81 -5.44 -7.04
N MET A 154 -13.07 -5.45 -5.93
CA MET A 154 -13.66 -5.40 -4.59
C MET A 154 -14.44 -4.10 -4.33
N ALA A 155 -14.01 -2.96 -4.89
CA ALA A 155 -14.73 -1.71 -4.77
C ALA A 155 -16.06 -1.73 -5.55
N GLN A 156 -16.13 -2.41 -6.70
CA GLN A 156 -17.38 -2.65 -7.43
C GLN A 156 -18.36 -3.52 -6.63
N ASP A 157 -17.83 -4.44 -5.81
CA ASP A 157 -18.61 -5.29 -4.89
C ASP A 157 -19.00 -4.57 -3.59
N GLY A 158 -18.72 -3.26 -3.46
CA GLY A 158 -19.17 -2.40 -2.37
C GLY A 158 -18.13 -2.11 -1.28
N LEU A 159 -16.88 -2.57 -1.41
CA LEU A 159 -15.80 -2.17 -0.51
C LEU A 159 -15.39 -0.70 -0.77
N SER A 160 -15.37 0.13 0.26
CA SER A 160 -14.78 1.48 0.15
C SER A 160 -13.27 1.41 0.41
N VAL A 161 -12.48 2.05 -0.45
CA VAL A 161 -11.01 2.00 -0.32
C VAL A 161 -10.43 3.40 -0.24
N ILE A 162 -9.56 3.62 0.73
CA ILE A 162 -8.72 4.80 0.84
C ILE A 162 -7.28 4.33 0.68
N PHE A 163 -6.59 4.78 -0.35
CA PHE A 163 -5.18 4.47 -0.46
C PHE A 163 -4.31 5.73 -0.51
N ILE A 164 -3.17 5.65 0.15
CA ILE A 164 -2.14 6.68 0.13
C ILE A 164 -1.07 6.23 -0.85
N SER A 165 -0.74 7.08 -1.81
CA SER A 165 0.40 6.89 -2.70
C SER A 165 1.03 8.24 -3.03
N HIS A 166 2.33 8.24 -3.24
CA HIS A 166 3.07 9.37 -3.82
C HIS A 166 3.31 9.17 -5.33
N LYS A 167 2.91 8.02 -5.88
CA LYS A 167 3.00 7.70 -7.30
C LYS A 167 1.75 8.19 -8.02
N LEU A 168 1.85 9.34 -8.69
CA LEU A 168 0.71 9.99 -9.35
C LEU A 168 0.04 9.08 -10.39
N ARG A 169 0.82 8.24 -11.10
CA ARG A 169 0.30 7.25 -12.04
C ARG A 169 -0.75 6.34 -11.39
N GLU A 170 -0.45 5.80 -10.20
CA GLU A 170 -1.37 4.90 -9.49
C GLU A 170 -2.64 5.65 -9.07
N VAL A 171 -2.46 6.86 -8.53
CA VAL A 171 -3.59 7.69 -8.09
C VAL A 171 -4.52 8.02 -9.26
N LEU A 172 -3.98 8.43 -10.40
CA LEU A 172 -4.76 8.76 -11.60
C LEU A 172 -5.41 7.53 -12.25
N ALA A 173 -4.76 6.35 -12.21
CA ALA A 173 -5.27 5.16 -12.85
C ALA A 173 -6.40 4.48 -12.04
N PHE A 174 -6.36 4.53 -10.71
CA PHE A 174 -7.17 3.64 -9.89
C PHE A 174 -8.10 4.34 -8.89
N SER A 175 -7.98 5.65 -8.64
CA SER A 175 -8.92 6.36 -7.78
C SER A 175 -10.09 6.96 -8.55
N HIS A 176 -11.21 7.20 -7.88
CA HIS A 176 -12.33 7.98 -8.40
C HIS A 176 -12.20 9.47 -8.04
N ARG A 177 -11.60 9.74 -6.89
CA ARG A 177 -11.45 11.07 -6.32
C ARG A 177 -10.10 11.20 -5.61
N ILE A 178 -9.48 12.33 -5.73
CA ILE A 178 -8.15 12.63 -5.19
C ILE A 178 -8.26 13.79 -4.23
N THR A 179 -7.78 13.60 -3.00
CA THR A 179 -7.62 14.67 -2.01
C THR A 179 -6.13 14.91 -1.80
N VAL A 180 -5.70 16.15 -1.96
CA VAL A 180 -4.30 16.54 -1.77
C VAL A 180 -4.11 17.17 -0.40
N LEU A 181 -3.21 16.57 0.39
CA LEU A 181 -2.77 17.14 1.67
C LEU A 181 -1.43 17.83 1.50
N ARG A 182 -1.29 19.03 2.07
CA ARG A 182 -0.05 19.79 2.08
C ARG A 182 0.10 20.52 3.42
N HIS A 183 1.24 20.34 4.09
CA HIS A 183 1.52 20.95 5.41
C HIS A 183 0.38 20.73 6.44
N GLY A 184 -0.16 19.51 6.50
CA GLY A 184 -1.24 19.15 7.41
C GLY A 184 -2.62 19.72 7.07
N LYS A 185 -2.79 20.36 5.91
CA LYS A 185 -4.05 20.96 5.46
C LYS A 185 -4.55 20.31 4.16
N ASN A 186 -5.86 20.31 3.97
CA ASN A 186 -6.45 19.97 2.69
C ASN A 186 -6.12 21.09 1.67
N ALA A 187 -5.28 20.78 0.68
CA ALA A 187 -4.89 21.71 -0.38
C ALA A 187 -5.88 21.70 -1.56
N GLY A 188 -6.78 20.73 -1.59
CA GLY A 188 -7.85 20.64 -2.58
C GLY A 188 -8.27 19.20 -2.85
N GLU A 189 -9.39 19.10 -3.53
CA GLU A 189 -10.00 17.84 -3.95
C GLU A 189 -10.38 17.93 -5.43
N ILE A 190 -10.23 16.81 -6.15
CA ILE A 190 -10.51 16.75 -7.58
C ILE A 190 -11.01 15.36 -7.97
N GLN A 191 -11.98 15.29 -8.87
CA GLN A 191 -12.39 14.03 -9.51
C GLN A 191 -11.29 13.59 -10.47
N THR A 192 -11.04 12.29 -10.51
CA THR A 192 -9.89 11.75 -11.27
C THR A 192 -10.01 11.96 -12.77
N ASP A 193 -11.24 11.97 -13.31
CA ASP A 193 -11.53 12.27 -14.71
C ASP A 193 -11.18 13.72 -15.12
N GLN A 194 -11.07 14.63 -14.16
CA GLN A 194 -10.71 16.04 -14.33
C GLN A 194 -9.25 16.35 -13.91
N ALA A 195 -8.51 15.31 -13.51
CA ALA A 195 -7.18 15.42 -12.97
C ALA A 195 -6.11 15.04 -14.01
N ASP A 196 -5.00 15.73 -13.97
CA ASP A 196 -3.76 15.36 -14.64
C ASP A 196 -2.57 15.47 -13.66
N GLU A 197 -1.44 14.89 -14.03
CA GLU A 197 -0.24 14.92 -13.18
C GLU A 197 0.20 16.34 -12.82
N GLN A 198 0.12 17.28 -13.78
CA GLN A 198 0.56 18.66 -13.57
C GLN A 198 -0.36 19.38 -12.56
N LYS A 199 -1.67 19.15 -12.66
CA LYS A 199 -2.65 19.76 -11.76
C LYS A 199 -2.47 19.26 -10.34
N ILE A 200 -2.30 17.94 -10.16
CA ILE A 200 -2.02 17.35 -8.86
C ILE A 200 -0.68 17.87 -8.32
N ALA A 201 0.37 17.87 -9.14
CA ALA A 201 1.69 18.37 -8.73
C ALA A 201 1.62 19.85 -8.28
N ARG A 202 0.88 20.70 -8.98
CA ARG A 202 0.65 22.10 -8.55
C ARG A 202 -0.07 22.19 -7.20
N MET A 203 -1.06 21.35 -6.96
CA MET A 203 -1.76 21.29 -5.67
C MET A 203 -0.83 20.81 -4.55
N MET A 204 0.09 19.87 -4.83
CA MET A 204 1.04 19.35 -3.86
C MET A 204 2.13 20.34 -3.50
N VAL A 205 2.72 21.03 -4.48
CA VAL A 205 3.89 21.90 -4.28
C VAL A 205 3.49 23.37 -4.08
N GLY A 206 2.36 23.79 -4.64
CA GLY A 206 1.95 25.19 -4.72
C GLY A 206 2.41 25.86 -6.02
N SER A 207 2.35 27.19 -6.10
CA SER A 207 2.46 27.94 -7.34
C SER A 207 3.84 27.99 -8.01
N GLU A 208 4.87 27.35 -7.47
CA GLU A 208 6.22 27.35 -8.06
C GLU A 208 6.75 25.94 -8.28
N THR A 209 6.38 25.33 -9.39
CA THR A 209 7.19 24.26 -9.97
C THR A 209 8.34 24.91 -10.73
N LEU A 210 9.52 24.96 -10.12
CA LEU A 210 10.75 25.25 -10.84
C LEU A 210 10.97 24.11 -11.85
N SER A 211 10.76 24.38 -13.12
CA SER A 211 11.23 23.51 -14.19
C SER A 211 12.76 23.57 -14.18
N HIS A 212 13.40 22.55 -13.62
CA HIS A 212 14.83 22.40 -13.76
C HIS A 212 15.13 22.06 -15.22
N THR A 213 15.56 23.04 -15.98
CA THR A 213 16.17 22.83 -17.31
C THR A 213 17.49 22.12 -17.09
N ARG A 214 17.58 20.90 -17.61
CA ARG A 214 18.81 20.11 -17.56
C ARG A 214 19.81 20.72 -18.52
N GLU A 215 20.88 21.33 -18.03
CA GLU A 215 22.03 21.68 -18.86
C GLU A 215 22.72 20.39 -19.32
N MET A 216 22.77 20.18 -20.63
CA MET A 216 23.57 19.08 -21.19
C MET A 216 25.06 19.46 -21.05
N ARG A 217 25.75 18.72 -20.19
CA ARG A 217 27.23 18.79 -20.13
C ARG A 217 27.81 17.62 -20.91
N GLU A 218 28.94 17.85 -21.56
CA GLU A 218 29.72 16.78 -22.18
C GLU A 218 30.25 15.84 -21.07
N ASN A 219 30.17 14.55 -21.31
CA ASN A 219 30.65 13.54 -20.37
C ASN A 219 32.19 13.61 -20.29
N GLY A 220 32.74 13.59 -19.10
CA GLY A 220 34.17 13.50 -18.85
C GLY A 220 34.73 12.08 -19.13
N PRO A 221 35.96 11.78 -18.73
CA PRO A 221 36.56 10.47 -18.92
C PRO A 221 35.78 9.37 -18.17
N ALA A 222 35.82 8.14 -18.70
CA ALA A 222 35.20 6.98 -18.05
C ALA A 222 35.91 6.68 -16.72
N LEU A 223 35.13 6.59 -15.62
CA LEU A 223 35.61 6.34 -14.26
C LEU A 223 35.37 4.91 -13.78
N LEU A 224 34.26 4.30 -14.22
CA LEU A 224 33.88 2.95 -13.82
C LEU A 224 33.36 2.20 -15.05
N ARG A 225 33.77 0.93 -15.16
CA ARG A 225 33.28 0.05 -16.23
C ARG A 225 33.02 -1.34 -15.69
N PHE A 226 31.79 -1.80 -15.86
CA PHE A 226 31.42 -3.20 -15.76
C PHE A 226 31.58 -3.86 -17.13
N LYS A 227 32.16 -5.05 -17.17
CA LYS A 227 32.30 -5.83 -18.41
C LYS A 227 31.76 -7.24 -18.16
N ARG A 228 30.64 -7.58 -18.80
CA ARG A 228 29.99 -8.89 -18.73
C ARG A 228 29.84 -9.43 -17.32
N VAL A 229 29.45 -8.57 -16.39
CA VAL A 229 29.27 -8.94 -14.98
C VAL A 229 28.04 -9.81 -14.86
N SER A 230 28.22 -10.99 -14.26
CA SER A 230 27.14 -11.93 -13.96
C SER A 230 27.22 -12.34 -12.49
N VAL A 231 26.07 -12.46 -11.84
CA VAL A 231 25.95 -12.91 -10.44
C VAL A 231 24.88 -14.00 -10.38
N GLN A 232 25.25 -15.14 -9.83
CA GLN A 232 24.34 -16.25 -9.62
C GLN A 232 23.60 -16.09 -8.29
N GLY A 233 22.26 -16.03 -8.34
CA GLY A 233 21.42 -15.90 -7.15
C GLY A 233 21.34 -17.19 -6.34
N ARG A 234 20.97 -17.09 -5.04
CA ARG A 234 20.88 -18.23 -4.10
C ARG A 234 19.91 -19.34 -4.52
N ALA A 235 19.01 -19.12 -5.48
CA ALA A 235 18.00 -20.08 -5.95
C ALA A 235 18.24 -20.59 -7.39
N ARG A 236 19.48 -20.65 -7.86
CA ARG A 236 19.86 -21.01 -9.25
C ARG A 236 19.24 -20.12 -10.34
N ARG A 237 18.72 -18.94 -10.00
CA ARG A 237 18.33 -17.90 -10.96
C ARG A 237 19.44 -16.86 -11.01
N ASP A 238 19.90 -16.53 -12.22
CA ASP A 238 20.87 -15.46 -12.41
C ASP A 238 20.25 -14.14 -11.94
N SER A 239 20.85 -13.52 -10.93
CA SER A 239 20.44 -12.21 -10.44
C SER A 239 20.89 -11.11 -11.39
N LEU A 240 22.04 -11.29 -12.03
CA LEU A 240 22.57 -10.45 -13.10
C LEU A 240 23.20 -11.34 -14.16
N LYS A 241 23.04 -10.98 -15.44
CA LYS A 241 23.60 -11.74 -16.55
C LYS A 241 24.22 -10.82 -17.60
N ASN A 242 25.54 -10.95 -17.79
CA ASN A 242 26.31 -10.23 -18.81
C ASN A 242 26.05 -8.71 -18.82
N VAL A 243 26.06 -8.08 -17.65
CA VAL A 243 25.83 -6.63 -17.54
C VAL A 243 27.08 -5.87 -17.93
N ASP A 244 26.96 -5.03 -18.96
CA ASP A 244 27.92 -4.04 -19.37
C ASP A 244 27.42 -2.64 -19.01
N LEU A 245 28.25 -1.84 -18.36
CA LEU A 245 27.92 -0.51 -17.89
C LEU A 245 29.18 0.33 -17.81
N THR A 246 29.09 1.60 -18.19
CA THR A 246 30.19 2.57 -18.01
C THR A 246 29.63 3.82 -17.36
N VAL A 247 30.33 4.35 -16.36
CA VAL A 247 30.02 5.64 -15.71
C VAL A 247 31.13 6.62 -16.00
N PHE A 248 30.77 7.83 -16.42
CA PHE A 248 31.70 8.89 -16.79
C PHE A 248 31.81 9.96 -15.70
N SER A 249 32.91 10.72 -15.71
CA SER A 249 33.08 11.86 -14.83
C SER A 249 32.03 12.94 -15.07
N GLY A 250 31.37 13.39 -14.00
CA GLY A 250 30.33 14.41 -14.08
C GLY A 250 28.95 13.90 -14.53
N GLU A 251 28.81 12.57 -14.72
CA GLU A 251 27.55 11.92 -15.08
C GLU A 251 26.75 11.50 -13.83
N ILE A 252 25.43 11.62 -13.93
CA ILE A 252 24.49 10.95 -13.03
C ILE A 252 23.80 9.86 -13.84
N LEU A 253 24.15 8.60 -13.57
CA LEU A 253 23.59 7.43 -14.24
C LEU A 253 22.40 6.89 -13.44
N GLY A 254 21.20 6.89 -14.04
CA GLY A 254 20.02 6.22 -13.47
C GLY A 254 20.01 4.75 -13.89
N ILE A 255 19.73 3.85 -12.94
CA ILE A 255 19.52 2.41 -13.18
C ILE A 255 18.06 2.11 -12.83
N ALA A 256 17.29 1.54 -13.77
CA ALA A 256 15.88 1.20 -13.64
C ALA A 256 15.65 -0.31 -13.73
#